data_d0860e4db7cb39abb7b68678fd42fe6b
#
_entry.id   d0860e4db7cb39abb7b68678fd42fe6b
#
_cell.length_a   1.000
_cell.length_b   1.000
_cell.length_c   1.000
_cell.angle_alpha   90.00
_cell.angle_beta   90.00
_cell.angle_gamma   90.00
#
_symmetry.space_group_name_H-M   'P 1'
#
loop_
_entity.id
_entity.type
_entity.pdbx_description
1 polymer ?
#
loop_
_entity_poly.entity_id
_entity_poly.type
_entity_poly.pdbx_seq_one_letter_code
_entity_poly.pdbx_strand_id
1 'polypeptide(L)'
;MTRIFFILIISILALTSCKPTKKIQTAINTRKDTVTVAVVDHAKEDSVRFIKDTYHSIMANQINYTTFSAKMNVDYIDADDKKYNVNANLRMYKDSTIWVSVNAIFGIEGLRALITRDSVKILDKQNKLYTARSIGYLQEVSALPVNLSTLQDLIIGNAVFVDSNIISYSKFDNSISLLSIGKLFKNLVTLNENKLLLRMKLDDLDELRNRTGDLTYSDYENKRGVNFSKIRKITFAEKKKLDVRLEFKQYNFNEDLTFPFSIPKNYKTN
;
A
#
# COMPACT_ATOMS: atom_id res chain seq x y z
N MET A 1 54.18 44.07 -20.33
CA MET A 1 53.13 43.45 -21.13
C MET A 1 52.82 42.01 -20.66
N THR A 2 53.76 41.24 -20.24
CA THR A 2 53.56 39.85 -19.80
C THR A 2 52.70 39.65 -18.52
N ARG A 3 52.70 40.57 -17.56
CA ARG A 3 51.94 40.47 -16.30
C ARG A 3 50.41 40.70 -16.47
N ILE A 4 50.07 41.55 -17.43
CA ILE A 4 48.65 41.86 -17.73
C ILE A 4 48.00 40.70 -18.47
N PHE A 5 48.76 39.99 -19.31
CA PHE A 5 48.27 38.80 -20.02
C PHE A 5 48.01 37.62 -19.11
N PHE A 6 48.79 37.45 -18.03
CA PHE A 6 48.60 36.42 -17.03
C PHE A 6 47.36 36.65 -16.15
N ILE A 7 47.07 37.91 -15.83
CA ILE A 7 45.87 38.27 -15.04
C ILE A 7 44.60 38.08 -15.87
N LEU A 8 44.65 38.34 -17.19
CA LEU A 8 43.50 38.14 -18.08
C LEU A 8 43.17 36.65 -18.28
N ILE A 9 44.18 35.77 -18.36
CA ILE A 9 44.03 34.32 -18.49
C ILE A 9 43.43 33.71 -17.20
N ILE A 10 43.85 34.17 -16.01
CA ILE A 10 43.32 33.71 -14.73
C ILE A 10 41.85 34.15 -14.53
N SER A 11 41.48 35.35 -15.05
CA SER A 11 40.09 35.83 -14.98
C SER A 11 39.14 35.05 -15.87
N ILE A 12 39.58 34.50 -17.01
CA ILE A 12 38.76 33.70 -17.93
C ILE A 12 38.54 32.26 -17.38
N LEU A 13 39.50 31.73 -16.62
CA LEU A 13 39.37 30.40 -15.98
C LEU A 13 38.44 30.37 -14.77
N ALA A 14 38.14 31.54 -14.17
CA ALA A 14 37.23 31.62 -13.03
C ALA A 14 35.73 31.63 -13.40
N LEU A 15 35.38 31.75 -14.69
CA LEU A 15 33.99 31.83 -15.16
C LEU A 15 33.38 30.49 -15.60
N THR A 16 34.13 29.39 -15.57
CA THR A 16 33.62 28.08 -16.02
C THR A 16 33.26 27.10 -14.92
N SER A 17 33.22 27.53 -13.65
CA SER A 17 32.90 26.65 -12.51
C SER A 17 31.58 26.98 -11.81
N CYS A 18 30.51 27.04 -12.56
CA CYS A 18 29.15 26.87 -12.01
C CYS A 18 28.42 25.80 -12.82
N LYS A 19 28.79 24.54 -12.60
CA LYS A 19 27.82 23.45 -12.83
C LYS A 19 26.88 23.48 -11.65
N PRO A 20 25.57 23.75 -11.83
CA PRO A 20 24.63 23.55 -10.77
C PRO A 20 24.70 22.05 -10.43
N THR A 21 25.17 21.72 -9.24
CA THR A 21 24.99 20.40 -8.67
C THR A 21 23.47 20.16 -8.64
N LYS A 22 22.96 19.40 -9.59
CA LYS A 22 21.63 18.80 -9.48
C LYS A 22 21.66 18.04 -8.17
N LYS A 23 21.08 18.65 -7.14
CA LYS A 23 20.78 17.94 -5.89
C LYS A 23 20.06 16.69 -6.32
N ILE A 24 20.64 15.55 -5.97
CA ILE A 24 20.00 14.25 -6.11
C ILE A 24 18.84 14.23 -5.11
N GLN A 25 17.73 14.84 -5.48
CA GLN A 25 16.42 14.62 -4.84
C GLN A 25 15.76 13.34 -5.38
N THR A 26 16.57 12.47 -5.99
CA THR A 26 16.09 11.34 -6.81
C THR A 26 15.87 10.07 -6.01
N ALA A 27 16.00 10.07 -4.68
CA ALA A 27 15.89 8.82 -3.90
C ALA A 27 14.58 8.68 -3.08
N ILE A 28 13.75 9.72 -2.99
CA ILE A 28 12.54 9.69 -2.12
C ILE A 28 11.25 10.02 -2.90
N ASN A 29 11.35 10.68 -4.04
CA ASN A 29 10.19 10.87 -4.88
C ASN A 29 10.02 9.66 -5.79
N THR A 30 9.09 8.77 -5.45
CA THR A 30 8.39 8.03 -6.50
C THR A 30 7.87 9.09 -7.46
N ARG A 31 8.57 9.27 -8.60
CA ARG A 31 8.12 10.18 -9.66
C ARG A 31 6.64 9.92 -9.86
N LYS A 32 5.81 10.98 -9.77
CA LYS A 32 4.49 10.94 -10.38
C LYS A 32 4.75 10.57 -11.83
N ASP A 33 4.59 9.28 -12.17
CA ASP A 33 4.68 8.88 -13.55
C ASP A 33 3.51 9.56 -14.25
N THR A 34 3.81 10.61 -14.99
CA THR A 34 2.89 11.11 -16.00
C THR A 34 2.89 10.03 -17.07
N VAL A 35 2.06 9.01 -16.87
CA VAL A 35 1.79 8.05 -17.94
C VAL A 35 1.10 8.87 -19.03
N THR A 36 1.85 9.18 -20.08
CA THR A 36 1.27 9.66 -21.32
C THR A 36 0.52 8.46 -21.88
N VAL A 37 -0.75 8.32 -21.44
CA VAL A 37 -1.62 7.27 -21.96
C VAL A 37 -1.86 7.65 -23.42
N ALA A 38 -1.29 6.88 -24.34
CA ALA A 38 -1.68 6.96 -25.73
C ALA A 38 -3.18 6.60 -25.80
N VAL A 39 -4.03 7.60 -25.96
CA VAL A 39 -5.44 7.38 -26.26
C VAL A 39 -5.49 6.79 -27.64
N VAL A 40 -5.66 5.47 -27.74
CA VAL A 40 -5.97 4.83 -29.01
C VAL A 40 -7.42 5.19 -29.30
N ASP A 41 -7.65 5.97 -30.33
CA ASP A 41 -8.97 6.42 -30.80
C ASP A 41 -9.71 5.23 -31.47
N HIS A 42 -10.26 4.33 -30.64
CA HIS A 42 -11.25 3.38 -31.06
C HIS A 42 -12.62 4.01 -30.88
N ALA A 43 -13.59 3.64 -31.74
CA ALA A 43 -14.93 4.17 -31.74
C ALA A 43 -15.43 4.41 -30.30
N LYS A 44 -15.80 5.65 -30.01
CA LYS A 44 -16.07 6.16 -28.65
C LYS A 44 -16.97 5.25 -27.82
N GLU A 45 -17.92 4.59 -28.46
CA GLU A 45 -18.85 3.65 -27.81
C GLU A 45 -18.17 2.35 -27.34
N ASP A 46 -17.26 1.79 -28.13
CA ASP A 46 -16.53 0.55 -27.76
C ASP A 46 -15.58 0.81 -26.60
N SER A 47 -14.97 2.00 -26.57
CA SER A 47 -14.10 2.42 -25.48
C SER A 47 -14.88 2.57 -24.17
N VAL A 48 -16.05 3.19 -24.20
CA VAL A 48 -16.91 3.37 -23.02
C VAL A 48 -17.39 2.01 -22.49
N ARG A 49 -17.81 1.12 -23.38
CA ARG A 49 -18.21 -0.24 -23.00
C ARG A 49 -17.05 -0.99 -22.37
N PHE A 50 -15.88 -0.97 -22.99
CA PHE A 50 -14.68 -1.63 -22.48
C PHE A 50 -14.29 -1.14 -21.08
N ILE A 51 -14.29 0.16 -20.86
CA ILE A 51 -14.01 0.77 -19.55
C ILE A 51 -15.02 0.25 -18.51
N LYS A 52 -16.32 0.32 -18.84
CA LYS A 52 -17.39 -0.13 -17.96
C LYS A 52 -17.26 -1.61 -17.60
N ASP A 53 -17.03 -2.48 -18.58
CA ASP A 53 -16.89 -3.92 -18.39
C ASP A 53 -15.65 -4.25 -17.56
N THR A 54 -14.54 -3.53 -17.79
CA THR A 54 -13.32 -3.71 -17.01
C THR A 54 -13.51 -3.25 -15.57
N TYR A 55 -14.15 -2.11 -15.33
CA TYR A 55 -14.48 -1.65 -13.98
C TYR A 55 -15.40 -2.63 -13.26
N HIS A 56 -16.45 -3.12 -13.92
CA HIS A 56 -17.31 -4.17 -13.35
C HIS A 56 -16.54 -5.45 -13.01
N SER A 57 -15.56 -5.82 -13.84
CA SER A 57 -14.70 -6.97 -13.54
C SER A 57 -13.86 -6.77 -12.28
N ILE A 58 -13.35 -5.54 -12.03
CA ILE A 58 -12.63 -5.22 -10.79
C ILE A 58 -13.55 -5.40 -9.58
N MET A 59 -14.78 -4.90 -9.68
CA MET A 59 -15.76 -4.99 -8.59
C MET A 59 -16.23 -6.44 -8.36
N ALA A 60 -16.43 -7.21 -9.44
CA ALA A 60 -16.85 -8.62 -9.37
C ALA A 60 -15.75 -9.54 -8.81
N ASN A 61 -14.49 -9.20 -9.03
CA ASN A 61 -13.34 -9.95 -8.52
C ASN A 61 -12.99 -9.61 -7.06
N GLN A 62 -13.74 -8.73 -6.40
CA GLN A 62 -13.56 -8.49 -4.97
C GLN A 62 -13.86 -9.76 -4.18
N ILE A 63 -12.94 -10.10 -3.30
CA ILE A 63 -13.09 -11.26 -2.41
C ILE A 63 -14.11 -10.90 -1.34
N ASN A 64 -15.24 -11.62 -1.38
CA ASN A 64 -16.27 -11.51 -0.35
C ASN A 64 -16.10 -12.64 0.67
N TYR A 65 -16.12 -12.31 1.96
CA TYR A 65 -15.94 -13.25 3.06
C TYR A 65 -16.71 -12.79 4.30
N THR A 66 -17.01 -13.71 5.18
CA THR A 66 -17.51 -13.40 6.53
C THR A 66 -16.35 -13.37 7.52
N THR A 67 -15.53 -14.41 7.49
CA THR A 67 -14.31 -14.51 8.30
C THR A 67 -13.12 -14.90 7.43
N PHE A 68 -11.95 -14.48 7.85
CA PHE A 68 -10.69 -14.82 7.21
C PHE A 68 -9.62 -15.08 8.26
N SER A 69 -8.87 -16.16 8.09
CA SER A 69 -7.71 -16.45 8.92
C SER A 69 -6.48 -16.71 8.06
N ALA A 70 -5.31 -16.32 8.55
CA ALA A 70 -4.07 -16.55 7.85
C ALA A 70 -2.88 -16.70 8.80
N LYS A 71 -1.88 -17.48 8.34
CA LYS A 71 -0.51 -17.42 8.81
C LYS A 71 0.33 -16.79 7.72
N MET A 72 1.06 -15.74 8.05
CA MET A 72 1.82 -14.97 7.07
C MET A 72 3.18 -14.57 7.62
N ASN A 73 4.14 -14.41 6.72
CA ASN A 73 5.37 -13.69 6.98
C ASN A 73 5.17 -12.22 6.60
N VAL A 74 5.66 -11.33 7.43
CA VAL A 74 5.58 -9.88 7.25
C VAL A 74 6.98 -9.31 7.27
N ASP A 75 7.42 -8.77 6.12
CA ASP A 75 8.59 -7.90 6.05
C ASP A 75 8.10 -6.47 6.17
N TYR A 76 8.67 -5.73 7.09
CA TYR A 76 8.30 -4.35 7.37
C TYR A 76 9.54 -3.49 7.47
N ILE A 77 9.53 -2.34 6.79
CA ILE A 77 10.56 -1.31 6.92
C ILE A 77 9.86 -0.09 7.51
N ASP A 78 10.32 0.32 8.68
CA ASP A 78 9.77 1.48 9.36
C ASP A 78 10.29 2.81 8.79
N ALA A 79 9.80 3.90 9.34
CA ALA A 79 10.15 5.24 8.92
C ALA A 79 11.61 5.65 9.21
N ASP A 80 12.33 4.86 10.00
CA ASP A 80 13.75 5.03 10.33
C ASP A 80 14.63 4.01 9.58
N ASP A 81 14.10 3.40 8.50
CA ASP A 81 14.73 2.37 7.65
C ASP A 81 15.13 1.08 8.38
N LYS A 82 14.57 0.83 9.57
CA LYS A 82 14.77 -0.44 10.28
C LYS A 82 13.90 -1.52 9.65
N LYS A 83 14.53 -2.67 9.41
CA LYS A 83 13.90 -3.83 8.79
C LYS A 83 13.51 -4.85 9.84
N TYR A 84 12.28 -5.30 9.73
CA TYR A 84 11.72 -6.35 10.59
C TYR A 84 11.19 -7.47 9.70
N ASN A 85 11.45 -8.71 10.11
CA ASN A 85 10.85 -9.90 9.53
C ASN A 85 10.19 -10.68 10.66
N VAL A 86 8.88 -10.83 10.57
CA VAL A 86 8.09 -11.47 11.63
C VAL A 86 7.05 -12.43 11.06
N ASN A 87 6.69 -13.42 11.85
CA ASN A 87 5.56 -14.28 11.55
C ASN A 87 4.33 -13.77 12.28
N ALA A 88 3.22 -13.67 11.56
CA ALA A 88 1.96 -13.21 12.12
C ALA A 88 0.84 -14.21 11.88
N ASN A 89 -0.03 -14.35 12.89
CA ASN A 89 -1.32 -14.98 12.76
C ASN A 89 -2.38 -13.88 12.69
N LEU A 90 -3.19 -13.92 11.65
CA LEU A 90 -4.23 -12.96 11.37
C LEU A 90 -5.60 -13.63 11.47
N ARG A 91 -6.57 -12.93 12.04
CA ARG A 91 -7.98 -13.29 12.00
C ARG A 91 -8.81 -12.04 11.71
N MET A 92 -9.75 -12.14 10.82
CA MET A 92 -10.66 -11.03 10.50
C MET A 92 -12.11 -11.51 10.53
N TYR A 93 -12.98 -10.67 11.08
CA TYR A 93 -14.41 -10.71 10.86
C TYR A 93 -14.77 -9.47 10.07
N LYS A 94 -15.40 -9.66 8.91
CA LYS A 94 -15.68 -8.57 7.97
C LYS A 94 -16.45 -7.44 8.66
N ASP A 95 -16.02 -6.20 8.39
CA ASP A 95 -16.60 -4.96 8.90
C ASP A 95 -16.68 -4.84 10.43
N SER A 96 -16.02 -5.73 11.17
CA SER A 96 -16.10 -5.78 12.62
C SER A 96 -14.72 -5.75 13.28
N THR A 97 -13.84 -6.70 12.93
CA THR A 97 -12.65 -6.95 13.74
C THR A 97 -11.47 -7.41 12.88
N ILE A 98 -10.27 -6.92 13.21
CA ILE A 98 -8.99 -7.50 12.81
C ILE A 98 -8.25 -7.86 14.11
N TRP A 99 -7.82 -9.10 14.21
CA TRP A 99 -6.98 -9.60 15.28
C TRP A 99 -5.67 -10.09 14.71
N VAL A 100 -4.56 -9.63 15.27
CA VAL A 100 -3.22 -9.99 14.83
C VAL A 100 -2.39 -10.42 16.04
N SER A 101 -1.69 -11.54 15.91
CA SER A 101 -0.68 -12.00 16.84
C SER A 101 0.66 -12.10 16.11
N VAL A 102 1.63 -11.32 16.53
CA VAL A 102 2.98 -11.29 15.95
C VAL A 102 3.91 -12.10 16.82
N ASN A 103 4.56 -13.10 16.22
CA ASN A 103 5.52 -13.93 16.91
C ASN A 103 6.94 -13.39 16.65
N ALA A 104 7.67 -13.21 17.75
CA ALA A 104 9.09 -12.91 17.75
C ALA A 104 9.91 -14.19 17.49
N ILE A 105 11.22 -14.11 17.68
CA ILE A 105 12.16 -15.22 17.59
C ILE A 105 11.69 -16.37 18.49
N PHE A 106 11.86 -17.61 18.04
CA PHE A 106 11.43 -18.85 18.72
C PHE A 106 9.92 -19.05 18.87
N GLY A 107 9.10 -18.34 18.07
CA GLY A 107 7.64 -18.54 18.08
C GLY A 107 6.90 -17.92 19.29
N ILE A 108 7.61 -17.19 20.14
CA ILE A 108 7.01 -16.50 21.29
C ILE A 108 6.22 -15.29 20.79
N GLU A 109 4.97 -15.15 21.21
CA GLU A 109 4.17 -13.99 20.87
C GLU A 109 4.74 -12.73 21.53
N GLY A 110 5.21 -11.80 20.71
CA GLY A 110 5.76 -10.52 21.16
C GLY A 110 4.73 -9.39 21.18
N LEU A 111 3.73 -9.43 20.27
CA LEU A 111 2.72 -8.40 20.15
C LEU A 111 1.37 -9.01 19.78
N ARG A 112 0.30 -8.45 20.33
CA ARG A 112 -1.08 -8.74 19.91
C ARG A 112 -1.83 -7.44 19.67
N ALA A 113 -2.52 -7.37 18.54
CA ALA A 113 -3.38 -6.24 18.22
C ALA A 113 -4.83 -6.70 18.02
N LEU A 114 -5.75 -5.86 18.46
CA LEU A 114 -7.18 -5.97 18.17
C LEU A 114 -7.67 -4.63 17.64
N ILE A 115 -8.12 -4.63 16.40
CA ILE A 115 -8.61 -3.44 15.70
C ILE A 115 -10.09 -3.62 15.45
N THR A 116 -10.88 -2.65 15.87
CA THR A 116 -12.33 -2.59 15.67
C THR A 116 -12.68 -1.32 14.88
N ARG A 117 -13.97 -1.07 14.67
CA ARG A 117 -14.42 0.16 13.99
C ARG A 117 -13.94 1.44 14.68
N ASP A 118 -13.83 1.41 16.01
CA ASP A 118 -13.62 2.60 16.82
C ASP A 118 -12.26 2.63 17.50
N SER A 119 -11.59 1.49 17.63
CA SER A 119 -10.41 1.37 18.46
C SER A 119 -9.32 0.46 17.91
N VAL A 120 -8.08 0.79 18.27
CA VAL A 120 -6.88 -0.03 18.11
C VAL A 120 -6.35 -0.34 19.50
N LYS A 121 -6.32 -1.61 19.87
CA LYS A 121 -5.78 -2.10 21.14
C LYS A 121 -4.54 -2.93 20.87
N ILE A 122 -3.46 -2.65 21.56
CA ILE A 122 -2.17 -3.32 21.37
C ILE A 122 -1.66 -3.82 22.71
N LEU A 123 -1.24 -5.07 22.75
CA LEU A 123 -0.50 -5.67 23.84
C LEU A 123 0.93 -5.91 23.38
N ASP A 124 1.86 -5.11 23.87
CA ASP A 124 3.29 -5.39 23.78
C ASP A 124 3.68 -6.32 24.94
N LYS A 125 3.90 -7.59 24.59
CA LYS A 125 4.20 -8.61 25.58
C LYS A 125 5.64 -8.58 26.09
N GLN A 126 6.55 -8.01 25.27
CA GLN A 126 7.96 -7.87 25.66
C GLN A 126 8.11 -6.80 26.75
N ASN A 127 7.46 -5.65 26.55
CA ASN A 127 7.53 -4.52 27.48
C ASN A 127 6.39 -4.52 28.52
N LYS A 128 5.48 -5.50 28.47
CA LYS A 128 4.28 -5.58 29.32
C LYS A 128 3.47 -4.29 29.28
N LEU A 129 3.22 -3.80 28.05
CA LEU A 129 2.53 -2.53 27.82
C LEU A 129 1.20 -2.77 27.10
N TYR A 130 0.15 -2.17 27.60
CA TYR A 130 -1.15 -2.07 26.93
C TYR A 130 -1.35 -0.66 26.39
N THR A 131 -1.68 -0.56 25.11
CA THR A 131 -2.01 0.70 24.47
C THR A 131 -3.40 0.62 23.86
N ALA A 132 -4.22 1.63 24.11
CA ALA A 132 -5.50 1.81 23.45
C ALA A 132 -5.53 3.17 22.75
N ARG A 133 -5.93 3.18 21.48
CA ARG A 133 -6.06 4.38 20.66
C ARG A 133 -7.37 4.33 19.88
N SER A 134 -7.83 5.48 19.41
CA SER A 134 -8.93 5.52 18.44
C SER A 134 -8.49 4.94 17.10
N ILE A 135 -9.45 4.60 16.23
CA ILE A 135 -9.16 4.11 14.87
C ILE A 135 -8.35 5.13 14.04
N GLY A 136 -8.45 6.43 14.36
CA GLY A 136 -7.66 7.50 13.75
C GLY A 136 -6.14 7.29 13.87
N TYR A 137 -5.68 6.57 14.88
CA TYR A 137 -4.28 6.20 15.03
C TYR A 137 -3.73 5.45 13.80
N LEU A 138 -4.55 4.65 13.12
CA LEU A 138 -4.12 3.98 11.89
C LEU A 138 -3.79 4.97 10.77
N GLN A 139 -4.52 6.09 10.71
CA GLN A 139 -4.25 7.15 9.74
C GLN A 139 -2.95 7.90 10.06
N GLU A 140 -2.64 8.08 11.34
CA GLU A 140 -1.40 8.73 11.79
C GLU A 140 -0.17 7.89 11.43
N VAL A 141 -0.23 6.56 11.63
CA VAL A 141 0.92 5.68 11.38
C VAL A 141 1.07 5.26 9.92
N SER A 142 -0.03 5.20 9.16
CA SER A 142 0.00 4.77 7.75
C SER A 142 0.07 5.92 6.75
N ALA A 143 -0.14 7.16 7.20
CA ALA A 143 -0.32 8.35 6.36
C ALA A 143 -1.47 8.22 5.34
N LEU A 144 -2.37 7.26 5.55
CA LEU A 144 -3.50 6.98 4.67
C LEU A 144 -4.83 7.22 5.36
N PRO A 145 -5.86 7.64 4.62
CA PRO A 145 -7.21 7.76 5.14
C PRO A 145 -7.88 6.38 5.24
N VAL A 146 -7.26 5.47 6.01
CA VAL A 146 -7.79 4.12 6.23
C VAL A 146 -8.76 4.09 7.40
N ASN A 147 -9.84 3.36 7.20
CA ASN A 147 -10.72 2.86 8.24
C ASN A 147 -10.58 1.34 8.33
N LEU A 148 -11.37 0.69 9.18
CA LEU A 148 -11.32 -0.76 9.36
C LEU A 148 -11.58 -1.51 8.04
N SER A 149 -12.61 -1.12 7.28
CA SER A 149 -12.98 -1.77 6.02
C SER A 149 -11.86 -1.64 4.98
N THR A 150 -11.32 -0.44 4.79
CA THR A 150 -10.21 -0.21 3.86
C THR A 150 -8.97 -1.03 4.25
N LEU A 151 -8.68 -1.13 5.56
CA LEU A 151 -7.58 -1.96 6.04
C LEU A 151 -7.82 -3.45 5.76
N GLN A 152 -9.05 -3.92 5.96
CA GLN A 152 -9.44 -5.29 5.63
C GLN A 152 -9.31 -5.56 4.13
N ASP A 153 -9.73 -4.63 3.26
CA ASP A 153 -9.59 -4.73 1.81
C ASP A 153 -8.13 -4.77 1.37
N LEU A 154 -7.26 -3.93 1.95
CA LEU A 154 -5.82 -3.98 1.72
C LEU A 154 -5.23 -5.35 2.09
N ILE A 155 -5.63 -5.89 3.24
CA ILE A 155 -5.15 -7.18 3.74
C ILE A 155 -5.66 -8.32 2.88
N ILE A 156 -6.94 -8.33 2.48
CA ILE A 156 -7.53 -9.41 1.69
C ILE A 156 -7.12 -9.36 0.20
N GLY A 157 -6.68 -8.20 -0.29
CA GLY A 157 -6.24 -7.97 -1.65
C GLY A 157 -7.33 -7.46 -2.58
N ASN A 158 -8.37 -6.85 -2.03
CA ASN A 158 -9.38 -6.14 -2.79
C ASN A 158 -8.85 -4.81 -3.32
N ALA A 159 -9.46 -4.32 -4.39
CA ALA A 159 -9.16 -3.00 -4.91
C ALA A 159 -9.67 -1.93 -3.94
N VAL A 160 -8.81 -0.97 -3.59
CA VAL A 160 -9.12 0.16 -2.72
C VAL A 160 -9.04 1.48 -3.47
N PHE A 161 -9.81 2.48 -3.04
CA PHE A 161 -9.82 3.83 -3.64
C PHE A 161 -10.05 3.86 -5.15
N VAL A 162 -10.73 2.86 -5.70
CA VAL A 162 -11.14 2.85 -7.11
C VAL A 162 -12.46 3.55 -7.24
N ASP A 163 -12.53 4.55 -8.11
CA ASP A 163 -13.73 5.32 -8.41
C ASP A 163 -14.27 4.95 -9.80
N SER A 164 -15.57 5.06 -9.98
CA SER A 164 -16.22 4.85 -11.27
C SER A 164 -15.90 5.95 -12.30
N ASN A 165 -15.35 7.08 -11.85
CA ASN A 165 -14.87 8.16 -12.71
C ASN A 165 -13.56 7.78 -13.38
N ILE A 166 -13.62 6.91 -14.36
CA ILE A 166 -12.49 6.45 -15.17
C ILE A 166 -12.25 7.48 -16.28
N ILE A 167 -11.07 8.07 -16.28
CA ILE A 167 -10.71 9.13 -17.25
C ILE A 167 -9.88 8.62 -18.42
N SER A 168 -9.21 7.47 -18.26
CA SER A 168 -8.45 6.85 -19.34
C SER A 168 -8.19 5.36 -19.09
N TYR A 169 -7.85 4.66 -20.16
CA TYR A 169 -7.39 3.27 -20.10
C TYR A 169 -6.25 3.06 -21.08
N SER A 170 -5.49 2.01 -20.84
CA SER A 170 -4.51 1.50 -21.79
C SER A 170 -4.50 -0.02 -21.78
N LYS A 171 -4.17 -0.59 -22.93
CA LYS A 171 -3.87 -2.03 -23.08
C LYS A 171 -2.43 -2.15 -23.52
N PHE A 172 -1.68 -2.98 -22.84
CA PHE A 172 -0.31 -3.27 -23.20
C PHE A 172 -0.03 -4.75 -22.97
N ASP A 173 0.34 -5.46 -24.05
CA ASP A 173 0.54 -6.91 -24.02
C ASP A 173 -0.57 -7.64 -23.25
N ASN A 174 -0.22 -8.27 -22.12
CA ASN A 174 -1.13 -9.05 -21.29
C ASN A 174 -1.70 -8.27 -20.11
N SER A 175 -1.70 -6.93 -20.16
CA SER A 175 -2.19 -6.09 -19.07
C SER A 175 -3.16 -5.00 -19.54
N ILE A 176 -4.04 -4.61 -18.63
CA ILE A 176 -4.99 -3.51 -18.81
C ILE A 176 -4.82 -2.56 -17.65
N SER A 177 -4.68 -1.27 -17.95
CA SER A 177 -4.64 -0.24 -16.92
C SER A 177 -5.83 0.70 -17.05
N LEU A 178 -6.47 1.02 -15.93
CA LEU A 178 -7.51 2.05 -15.80
C LEU A 178 -7.01 3.16 -14.88
N LEU A 179 -7.18 4.40 -15.31
CA LEU A 179 -6.92 5.57 -14.47
C LEU A 179 -8.25 6.15 -14.00
N SER A 180 -8.50 6.11 -12.70
CA SER A 180 -9.66 6.74 -12.07
C SER A 180 -9.27 7.95 -11.24
N ILE A 181 -10.19 8.91 -11.12
CA ILE A 181 -10.07 10.05 -10.22
C ILE A 181 -11.20 9.96 -9.19
N GLY A 182 -10.84 9.58 -7.97
CA GLY A 182 -11.75 9.56 -6.83
C GLY A 182 -11.73 10.88 -6.06
N LYS A 183 -12.27 10.84 -4.84
CA LYS A 183 -12.31 12.02 -3.95
C LYS A 183 -10.95 12.38 -3.34
N LEU A 184 -10.08 11.41 -3.17
CA LEU A 184 -8.81 11.57 -2.46
C LEU A 184 -7.60 11.29 -3.35
N PHE A 185 -7.72 10.34 -4.26
CA PHE A 185 -6.61 9.86 -5.07
C PHE A 185 -6.96 9.77 -6.55
N LYS A 186 -5.97 10.04 -7.39
CA LYS A 186 -5.86 9.40 -8.70
C LYS A 186 -5.38 7.98 -8.45
N ASN A 187 -6.04 7.01 -9.08
CA ASN A 187 -5.68 5.59 -8.93
C ASN A 187 -5.48 4.96 -10.30
N LEU A 188 -4.25 4.55 -10.58
CA LEU A 188 -3.92 3.75 -11.75
C LEU A 188 -3.96 2.27 -11.35
N VAL A 189 -5.01 1.59 -11.75
CA VAL A 189 -5.21 0.15 -11.52
C VAL A 189 -4.71 -0.61 -12.72
N THR A 190 -3.80 -1.56 -12.52
CA THR A 190 -3.31 -2.47 -13.55
C THR A 190 -3.76 -3.89 -13.26
N LEU A 191 -4.35 -4.52 -14.26
CA LEU A 191 -4.88 -5.89 -14.23
C LEU A 191 -4.10 -6.76 -15.20
N ASN A 192 -4.01 -8.06 -14.91
CA ASN A 192 -3.56 -9.05 -15.88
C ASN A 192 -4.69 -9.40 -16.88
N GLU A 193 -4.42 -10.31 -17.82
CA GLU A 193 -5.38 -10.82 -18.82
C GLU A 193 -6.63 -11.46 -18.20
N ASN A 194 -6.50 -12.06 -17.01
CA ASN A 194 -7.61 -12.64 -16.24
C ASN A 194 -8.36 -11.61 -15.37
N LYS A 195 -8.12 -10.33 -15.57
CA LYS A 195 -8.70 -9.21 -14.80
C LYS A 195 -8.38 -9.24 -13.30
N LEU A 196 -7.29 -9.91 -12.89
CA LEU A 196 -6.79 -9.89 -11.52
C LEU A 196 -5.85 -8.71 -11.34
N LEU A 197 -5.84 -8.14 -10.14
CA LEU A 197 -4.97 -7.01 -9.79
C LEU A 197 -3.50 -7.38 -9.92
N LEU A 198 -2.72 -6.58 -10.64
CA LEU A 198 -1.26 -6.62 -10.62
C LEU A 198 -0.69 -5.50 -9.77
N ARG A 199 -1.27 -4.29 -9.92
CA ARG A 199 -0.77 -3.11 -9.24
C ARG A 199 -1.87 -2.07 -9.09
N MET A 200 -1.82 -1.32 -8.01
CA MET A 200 -2.53 -0.05 -7.86
C MET A 200 -1.53 1.03 -7.48
N LYS A 201 -1.54 2.14 -8.19
CA LYS A 201 -0.73 3.30 -7.90
C LYS A 201 -1.65 4.46 -7.54
N LEU A 202 -1.46 4.99 -6.35
CA LEU A 202 -2.26 6.06 -5.77
C LEU A 202 -1.44 7.34 -5.73
N ASP A 203 -1.97 8.42 -6.27
CA ASP A 203 -1.43 9.76 -6.14
C ASP A 203 -2.47 10.66 -5.48
N ASP A 204 -2.11 11.33 -4.39
CA ASP A 204 -3.00 12.26 -3.67
C ASP A 204 -3.43 13.41 -4.60
N LEU A 205 -4.71 13.78 -4.51
CA LEU A 205 -5.23 14.97 -5.17
C LEU A 205 -4.83 16.25 -4.44
N ASP A 206 -4.52 16.16 -3.15
CA ASP A 206 -4.00 17.26 -2.35
C ASP A 206 -2.49 17.36 -2.55
N GLU A 207 -2.05 18.33 -3.36
CA GLU A 207 -0.64 18.55 -3.67
C GLU A 207 0.20 18.95 -2.44
N LEU A 208 -0.42 19.51 -1.40
CA LEU A 208 0.27 19.88 -0.16
C LEU A 208 0.63 18.65 0.66
N ARG A 209 -0.21 17.63 0.65
CA ARG A 209 0.07 16.35 1.30
C ARG A 209 1.01 15.47 0.49
N ASN A 210 0.82 15.46 -0.82
CA ASN A 210 1.64 14.74 -1.78
C ASN A 210 1.88 13.25 -1.43
N ARG A 211 0.85 12.58 -0.88
CA ARG A 211 0.92 11.15 -0.53
C ARG A 211 0.91 10.30 -1.78
N THR A 212 1.71 9.27 -1.78
CA THR A 212 1.72 8.26 -2.84
C THR A 212 1.58 6.87 -2.27
N GLY A 213 0.88 5.99 -2.99
CA GLY A 213 0.75 4.58 -2.67
C GLY A 213 1.15 3.71 -3.85
N ASP A 214 1.83 2.61 -3.58
CA ASP A 214 2.16 1.61 -4.58
C ASP A 214 1.87 0.22 -3.99
N LEU A 215 0.85 -0.44 -4.53
CA LEU A 215 0.40 -1.74 -4.08
C LEU A 215 0.61 -2.74 -5.21
N THR A 216 1.32 -3.81 -4.96
CA THR A 216 1.53 -4.88 -5.95
C THR A 216 1.00 -6.21 -5.43
N TYR A 217 0.50 -7.02 -6.36
CA TYR A 217 -0.16 -8.30 -6.10
C TYR A 217 0.47 -9.36 -7.01
N SER A 218 0.87 -10.48 -6.42
CA SER A 218 1.49 -11.58 -7.16
C SER A 218 1.23 -12.94 -6.49
N ASP A 219 1.71 -14.01 -7.13
CA ASP A 219 1.55 -15.37 -6.67
C ASP A 219 0.08 -15.72 -6.39
N TYR A 220 -0.74 -15.58 -7.43
CA TYR A 220 -2.16 -15.90 -7.36
C TYR A 220 -2.41 -17.41 -7.28
N GLU A 221 -3.27 -17.80 -6.37
CA GLU A 221 -3.79 -19.15 -6.21
C GLU A 221 -5.32 -19.10 -6.29
N ASN A 222 -5.92 -20.01 -7.05
CA ASN A 222 -7.37 -20.22 -7.02
C ASN A 222 -7.71 -21.31 -6.01
N LYS A 223 -8.38 -20.93 -4.93
CA LYS A 223 -8.85 -21.87 -3.92
C LYS A 223 -10.36 -21.77 -3.76
N ARG A 224 -11.06 -22.82 -4.16
CA ARG A 224 -12.54 -22.88 -4.10
C ARG A 224 -13.23 -21.74 -4.83
N GLY A 225 -12.71 -21.35 -6.00
CA GLY A 225 -13.25 -20.27 -6.81
C GLY A 225 -12.81 -18.85 -6.39
N VAL A 226 -12.01 -18.70 -5.34
CA VAL A 226 -11.44 -17.43 -4.91
C VAL A 226 -10.03 -17.30 -5.44
N ASN A 227 -9.78 -16.27 -6.26
CA ASN A 227 -8.44 -15.92 -6.72
C ASN A 227 -7.77 -15.05 -5.65
N PHE A 228 -6.79 -15.62 -4.94
CA PHE A 228 -6.13 -14.96 -3.83
C PHE A 228 -4.64 -14.73 -4.14
N SER A 229 -4.20 -13.48 -4.07
CA SER A 229 -2.78 -13.13 -4.18
C SER A 229 -2.07 -13.47 -2.87
N LYS A 230 -1.09 -14.38 -2.89
CA LYS A 230 -0.34 -14.79 -1.70
C LYS A 230 0.78 -13.82 -1.35
N ILE A 231 1.25 -13.02 -2.29
CA ILE A 231 2.29 -12.02 -2.05
C ILE A 231 1.74 -10.64 -2.38
N ARG A 232 1.82 -9.74 -1.39
CA ARG A 232 1.47 -8.32 -1.56
C ARG A 232 2.58 -7.45 -1.05
N LYS A 233 2.91 -6.43 -1.82
CA LYS A 233 3.78 -5.37 -1.35
C LYS A 233 2.97 -4.07 -1.32
N ILE A 234 3.05 -3.39 -0.19
CA ILE A 234 2.30 -2.17 0.11
C ILE A 234 3.31 -1.12 0.50
N THR A 235 3.47 -0.11 -0.33
CA THR A 235 4.37 1.01 -0.07
C THR A 235 3.55 2.28 -0.02
N PHE A 236 3.69 3.06 1.06
CA PHE A 236 3.13 4.40 1.16
C PHE A 236 4.21 5.39 1.53
N ALA A 237 4.12 6.56 0.95
CA ALA A 237 5.02 7.66 1.23
C ALA A 237 4.24 8.98 1.36
N GLU A 238 4.54 9.72 2.43
CA GLU A 238 4.21 11.12 2.63
C GLU A 238 5.50 11.83 3.07
N LYS A 239 5.62 12.19 4.32
CA LYS A 239 6.87 12.69 4.94
C LYS A 239 7.82 11.54 5.26
N LYS A 240 7.28 10.38 5.56
CA LYS A 240 7.98 9.14 5.87
C LYS A 240 7.46 8.03 4.98
N LYS A 241 8.28 7.03 4.74
CA LYS A 241 7.94 5.88 3.91
C LYS A 241 7.57 4.70 4.81
N LEU A 242 6.48 4.02 4.48
CA LEU A 242 6.09 2.74 5.01
C LEU A 242 6.22 1.70 3.90
N ASP A 243 6.92 0.61 4.14
CA ASP A 243 7.09 -0.48 3.18
C ASP A 243 6.77 -1.80 3.88
N VAL A 244 5.71 -2.48 3.42
CA VAL A 244 5.24 -3.73 4.00
C VAL A 244 5.09 -4.78 2.90
N ARG A 245 5.69 -5.95 3.09
CA ARG A 245 5.46 -7.12 2.25
C ARG A 245 4.77 -8.19 3.07
N LEU A 246 3.63 -8.65 2.60
CA LEU A 246 2.85 -9.74 3.17
C LEU A 246 3.04 -10.98 2.31
N GLU A 247 3.40 -12.10 2.94
CA GLU A 247 3.47 -13.39 2.27
C GLU A 247 2.62 -14.42 3.03
N PHE A 248 1.48 -14.76 2.45
CA PHE A 248 0.51 -15.67 3.05
C PHE A 248 0.93 -17.12 2.86
N LYS A 249 1.29 -17.78 3.94
CA LYS A 249 1.71 -19.19 3.95
C LYS A 249 0.53 -20.17 4.03
N GLN A 250 -0.47 -19.79 4.81
CA GLN A 250 -1.72 -20.54 5.00
C GLN A 250 -2.87 -19.54 5.15
N TYR A 251 -4.02 -19.82 4.58
CA TYR A 251 -5.20 -19.00 4.75
C TYR A 251 -6.49 -19.80 4.56
N ASN A 252 -7.55 -19.37 5.24
CA ASN A 252 -8.89 -19.95 5.11
C ASN A 252 -9.94 -18.84 5.15
N PHE A 253 -11.07 -19.11 4.49
CA PHE A 253 -12.25 -18.25 4.45
C PHE A 253 -13.42 -18.93 5.13
N ASN A 254 -14.24 -18.12 5.79
CA ASN A 254 -15.58 -18.50 6.29
C ASN A 254 -15.56 -19.66 7.29
N GLU A 255 -14.52 -19.70 8.15
CA GLU A 255 -14.43 -20.60 9.30
C GLU A 255 -14.89 -19.89 10.58
N ASP A 256 -15.33 -20.66 11.56
CA ASP A 256 -15.62 -20.12 12.90
C ASP A 256 -14.33 -19.65 13.57
N LEU A 257 -14.28 -18.38 13.96
CA LEU A 257 -13.11 -17.77 14.55
C LEU A 257 -13.41 -17.14 15.90
N THR A 258 -12.42 -17.19 16.78
CA THR A 258 -12.42 -16.45 18.04
C THR A 258 -11.33 -15.36 18.00
N PHE A 259 -11.54 -14.28 18.75
CA PHE A 259 -10.67 -13.12 18.79
C PHE A 259 -10.19 -12.85 20.23
N PRO A 260 -9.38 -13.74 20.83
CA PRO A 260 -9.06 -13.67 22.26
C PRO A 260 -8.16 -12.46 22.54
N PHE A 261 -8.63 -11.56 23.40
CA PHE A 261 -7.90 -10.38 23.81
C PHE A 261 -8.17 -10.09 25.28
N SER A 262 -7.23 -10.42 26.14
CA SER A 262 -7.27 -10.15 27.58
C SER A 262 -6.02 -9.39 28.01
N ILE A 263 -6.20 -8.39 28.86
CA ILE A 263 -5.12 -7.56 29.39
C ILE A 263 -4.66 -8.18 30.71
N PRO A 264 -3.39 -8.66 30.81
CA PRO A 264 -2.88 -9.18 32.08
C PRO A 264 -2.77 -8.08 33.14
N LYS A 265 -3.00 -8.42 34.41
CA LYS A 265 -3.01 -7.45 35.53
C LYS A 265 -1.70 -6.70 35.75
N ASN A 266 -0.59 -7.28 35.30
CA ASN A 266 0.77 -6.72 35.45
C ASN A 266 1.22 -5.86 34.24
N TYR A 267 0.31 -5.48 33.34
CA TYR A 267 0.62 -4.61 32.23
C TYR A 267 0.40 -3.14 32.60
N LYS A 268 1.31 -2.29 32.17
CA LYS A 268 1.15 -0.84 32.27
C LYS A 268 0.26 -0.36 31.12
N THR A 269 -0.57 0.64 31.38
CA THR A 269 -1.39 1.31 30.35
C THR A 269 -0.68 2.57 29.89
N ASN A 270 -0.64 2.76 28.56
CA ASN A 270 -0.06 3.96 27.93
C ASN A 270 -1.14 4.73 27.16
#